data_e26c34b581912444c2c38bac6a4aef91
#
_entry.id   e26c34b581912444c2c38bac6a4aef91
#
_cell.length_a   1.000
_cell.length_b   1.000
_cell.length_c   1.000
_cell.angle_alpha   90.00
_cell.angle_beta   90.00
_cell.angle_gamma   90.00
#
_symmetry.space_group_name_H-M   'P 1'
#
loop_
_entity.id
_entity.type
_entity.pdbx_description
1 polymer ?
#
loop_
_entity_poly.entity_id
_entity_poly.type
_entity_poly.pdbx_seq_one_letter_code
_entity_poly.pdbx_strand_id
1 'polypeptide(L)'
;MSFASDLQSVTRTADAQMINGRTRVQAIYYVSTSSAGYIRLYDGTDSTPDPELTIASPASAGAVDIILPDAGLLFKQGVYMDLSNVTSVTLFFYGGARVDVDVSVTTSGVSGTASIKPVSVTIA
;
A
#
# COMPACT_ATOMS: atom_id res chain seq x y z
N MET A 1 -10.32 27.47 5.91
CA MET A 1 -9.95 26.82 5.49
C MET A 1 -9.42 25.88 5.98
N SER A 2 -9.56 25.08 6.03
CA SER A 2 -9.07 24.15 6.51
C SER A 2 -8.09 23.65 5.90
N PHE A 3 -7.39 23.36 6.31
CA PHE A 3 -6.58 22.84 5.81
C PHE A 3 -6.21 21.79 6.42
N ALA A 4 -6.77 21.32 7.22
CA ALA A 4 -6.52 20.14 7.76
C ALA A 4 -6.35 19.22 6.73
N SER A 5 -5.38 18.60 6.69
CA SER A 5 -5.12 17.72 5.65
C SER A 5 -5.66 16.39 5.96
N ASP A 6 -6.41 15.86 5.07
CA ASP A 6 -6.84 14.49 5.15
C ASP A 6 -5.87 13.57 4.43
N LEU A 7 -4.70 14.04 4.15
CA LEU A 7 -3.69 13.24 3.48
C LEU A 7 -3.18 12.16 4.43
N GLN A 8 -3.23 10.94 3.97
CA GLN A 8 -2.76 9.78 4.72
C GLN A 8 -1.63 9.10 3.98
N SER A 9 -0.91 8.25 4.64
CA SER A 9 0.14 7.48 3.99
C SER A 9 0.16 6.04 4.48
N VAL A 10 0.64 5.15 3.63
CA VAL A 10 0.81 3.74 3.98
C VAL A 10 2.05 3.23 3.27
N THR A 11 2.86 2.46 3.98
CA THR A 11 4.10 1.90 3.45
C THR A 11 4.05 0.39 3.54
N ARG A 12 4.45 -0.27 2.45
CA ARG A 12 4.53 -1.73 2.41
C ARG A 12 5.79 -2.16 1.67
N THR A 13 6.24 -3.35 2.00
CA THR A 13 7.45 -3.90 1.38
C THR A 13 7.16 -5.16 0.58
N ALA A 14 5.92 -5.54 0.45
CA ALA A 14 5.50 -6.71 -0.29
C ALA A 14 4.12 -6.48 -0.89
N ASP A 15 3.70 -7.34 -1.77
CA ASP A 15 2.39 -7.25 -2.39
C ASP A 15 1.32 -7.28 -1.31
N ALA A 16 0.38 -6.38 -1.40
CA ALA A 16 -0.68 -6.31 -0.41
C ALA A 16 -1.80 -5.37 -0.85
N GLN A 17 -2.97 -5.57 -0.26
CA GLN A 17 -4.00 -4.57 -0.34
C GLN A 17 -3.57 -3.45 0.60
N MET A 18 -3.41 -2.27 0.09
CA MET A 18 -2.91 -1.15 0.87
C MET A 18 -4.02 -0.27 1.43
N ILE A 19 -5.07 -0.08 0.67
CA ILE A 19 -6.14 0.83 1.05
C ILE A 19 -7.48 0.21 0.68
N ASN A 20 -8.45 0.33 1.56
CA ASN A 20 -9.79 -0.17 1.34
C ASN A 20 -10.74 1.00 1.12
N GLY A 21 -11.59 0.89 0.12
CA GLY A 21 -12.59 1.90 -0.17
C GLY A 21 -12.12 2.95 -1.17
N ARG A 22 -13.03 3.84 -1.51
CA ARG A 22 -12.78 4.86 -2.51
C ARG A 22 -11.63 5.77 -2.09
N THR A 23 -10.64 5.88 -2.93
CA THR A 23 -9.37 6.52 -2.60
C THR A 23 -8.82 7.30 -3.77
N ARG A 24 -8.15 8.43 -3.49
CA ARG A 24 -7.34 9.11 -4.49
C ARG A 24 -5.89 9.05 -4.04
N VAL A 25 -5.05 8.43 -4.88
CA VAL A 25 -3.62 8.35 -4.61
C VAL A 25 -2.95 9.58 -5.20
N GLN A 26 -2.36 10.39 -4.36
CA GLN A 26 -1.78 11.67 -4.74
C GLN A 26 -0.30 11.55 -5.13
N ALA A 27 0.43 10.75 -4.41
CA ALA A 27 1.86 10.63 -4.64
C ALA A 27 2.37 9.27 -4.21
N ILE A 28 3.49 8.86 -4.79
CA ILE A 28 4.11 7.59 -4.52
C ILE A 28 5.59 7.83 -4.27
N TYR A 29 6.08 7.27 -3.18
CA TYR A 29 7.49 7.32 -2.89
C TYR A 29 7.97 5.88 -2.81
N TYR A 30 9.00 5.51 -3.53
CA TYR A 30 9.49 4.15 -3.45
C TYR A 30 11.01 4.09 -3.47
N VAL A 31 11.53 3.00 -2.97
CA VAL A 31 12.97 2.74 -2.97
C VAL A 31 13.22 1.57 -3.90
N SER A 32 13.96 1.82 -4.96
CA SER A 32 14.26 0.82 -5.95
C SER A 32 15.49 0.00 -5.55
N THR A 33 15.70 -1.10 -6.25
CA THR A 33 16.88 -1.95 -6.05
C THR A 33 17.81 -1.82 -7.24
N SER A 34 18.88 -2.57 -7.23
CA SER A 34 19.79 -2.59 -8.36
C SER A 34 19.24 -3.40 -9.55
N SER A 35 18.10 -4.03 -9.39
CA SER A 35 17.46 -4.77 -10.47
C SER A 35 16.21 -4.04 -10.94
N ALA A 36 15.97 -4.04 -12.24
CA ALA A 36 14.76 -3.44 -12.78
C ALA A 36 13.52 -4.17 -12.28
N GLY A 37 12.47 -3.45 -12.05
CA GLY A 37 11.22 -4.02 -11.57
C GLY A 37 10.04 -3.16 -11.88
N TYR A 38 8.99 -3.26 -11.09
CA TYR A 38 7.78 -2.50 -11.31
C TYR A 38 6.96 -2.36 -10.05
N ILE A 39 6.04 -1.40 -10.09
CA ILE A 39 4.99 -1.24 -9.11
C ILE A 39 3.70 -1.15 -9.90
N ARG A 40 2.73 -1.98 -9.58
CA ARG A 40 1.41 -1.92 -10.20
C ARG A 40 0.37 -1.70 -9.13
N LEU A 41 -0.54 -0.79 -9.39
CA LEU A 41 -1.63 -0.50 -8.48
C LEU A 41 -2.94 -0.89 -9.15
N TYR A 42 -3.74 -1.66 -8.46
CA TYR A 42 -5.00 -2.19 -8.97
C TYR A 42 -6.16 -1.65 -8.16
N ASP A 43 -7.26 -1.37 -8.84
CA ASP A 43 -8.47 -0.90 -8.17
C ASP A 43 -9.24 -2.11 -7.68
N GLY A 44 -9.09 -2.43 -6.42
CA GLY A 44 -9.74 -3.60 -5.84
C GLY A 44 -8.95 -4.18 -4.69
N THR A 45 -9.15 -5.46 -4.48
CA THR A 45 -8.53 -6.17 -3.37
C THR A 45 -7.49 -7.18 -3.81
N ASP A 46 -7.28 -7.33 -5.08
CA ASP A 46 -6.30 -8.27 -5.61
C ASP A 46 -5.83 -7.82 -7.00
N SER A 47 -5.02 -8.61 -7.63
CA SER A 47 -4.43 -8.27 -8.92
C SER A 47 -5.21 -8.82 -10.10
N THR A 48 -6.46 -9.21 -9.90
CA THR A 48 -7.28 -9.75 -10.98
C THR A 48 -7.63 -8.72 -12.06
N PRO A 49 -8.01 -7.50 -11.72
CA PRO A 49 -8.33 -6.52 -12.77
C PRO A 49 -7.05 -6.01 -13.43
N ASP A 50 -7.20 -5.27 -14.50
CA ASP A 50 -6.05 -4.63 -15.11
C ASP A 50 -5.53 -3.55 -14.18
N PRO A 51 -4.23 -3.30 -14.13
CA PRO A 51 -3.72 -2.27 -13.25
C PRO A 51 -4.15 -0.87 -13.70
N GLU A 52 -4.46 -0.03 -12.72
CA GLU A 52 -4.77 1.36 -12.99
C GLU A 52 -3.50 2.17 -13.21
N LEU A 53 -2.40 1.73 -12.66
CA LEU A 53 -1.14 2.43 -12.79
C LEU A 53 0.00 1.42 -12.77
N THR A 54 0.92 1.56 -13.68
CA THR A 54 2.14 0.75 -13.70
C THR A 54 3.34 1.68 -13.74
N ILE A 55 4.26 1.49 -12.83
CA ILE A 55 5.48 2.27 -12.74
C ILE A 55 6.65 1.33 -12.98
N ALA A 56 7.48 1.65 -13.95
CA ALA A 56 8.68 0.87 -14.19
C ALA A 56 9.78 1.38 -13.25
N SER A 57 10.36 0.48 -12.50
CA SER A 57 11.44 0.84 -11.59
C SER A 57 12.77 0.60 -12.27
N PRO A 58 13.69 1.53 -12.20
CA PRO A 58 14.98 1.38 -12.89
C PRO A 58 15.88 0.38 -12.18
N ALA A 59 16.87 -0.12 -12.90
CA ALA A 59 17.87 -1.03 -12.35
C ALA A 59 18.95 -0.22 -11.64
N SER A 60 18.55 0.59 -10.69
CA SER A 60 19.44 1.46 -9.95
C SER A 60 18.84 1.71 -8.59
N ALA A 61 19.52 1.35 -7.55
CA ALA A 61 19.02 1.52 -6.20
C ALA A 61 18.91 3.01 -5.86
N GLY A 62 17.82 3.39 -5.24
CA GLY A 62 17.63 4.77 -4.82
C GLY A 62 16.18 5.07 -4.53
N ALA A 63 15.93 6.28 -4.10
CA ALA A 63 14.59 6.73 -3.77
C ALA A 63 14.00 7.51 -4.93
N VAL A 64 12.74 7.31 -5.20
CA VAL A 64 12.02 7.98 -6.30
C VAL A 64 10.69 8.50 -5.79
N ASP A 65 10.39 9.75 -6.13
CA ASP A 65 9.11 10.36 -5.82
C ASP A 65 8.32 10.59 -7.08
N ILE A 66 7.03 10.27 -7.04
CA ILE A 66 6.15 10.53 -8.16
C ILE A 66 4.92 11.24 -7.63
N ILE A 67 4.61 12.38 -8.20
CA ILE A 67 3.42 13.13 -7.83
C ILE A 67 2.44 13.03 -8.99
N LEU A 68 1.25 12.57 -8.70
CA LEU A 68 0.23 12.39 -9.73
C LEU A 68 -0.52 13.71 -9.97
N PRO A 69 -0.94 13.95 -11.21
CA PRO A 69 -1.56 15.22 -11.54
C PRO A 69 -2.92 15.41 -10.89
N ASP A 70 -3.35 16.64 -10.86
CA ASP A 70 -4.64 17.05 -10.34
C ASP A 70 -4.84 16.56 -8.90
N ALA A 71 -5.94 15.98 -8.60
CA ALA A 71 -6.22 15.48 -7.28
C ALA A 71 -5.77 14.04 -7.09
N GLY A 72 -4.94 13.54 -7.97
CA GLY A 72 -4.46 12.18 -7.91
C GLY A 72 -5.30 11.21 -8.70
N LEU A 73 -4.92 9.96 -8.66
CA LEU A 73 -5.59 8.91 -9.42
C LEU A 73 -6.68 8.26 -8.56
N LEU A 74 -7.87 8.15 -9.11
CA LEU A 74 -9.01 7.61 -8.38
C LEU A 74 -9.04 6.09 -8.43
N PHE A 75 -9.18 5.48 -7.27
CA PHE A 75 -9.44 4.06 -7.13
C PHE A 75 -10.81 3.93 -6.45
N LYS A 76 -11.74 3.28 -7.10
CA LYS A 76 -13.12 3.26 -6.61
C LYS A 76 -13.36 2.26 -5.50
N GLN A 77 -12.62 1.18 -5.48
CA GLN A 77 -12.83 0.11 -4.52
C GLN A 77 -11.71 -0.03 -3.52
N GLY A 78 -10.56 0.45 -3.84
CA GLY A 78 -9.40 0.34 -2.97
C GLY A 78 -8.14 0.19 -3.80
N VAL A 79 -7.02 -0.02 -3.13
CA VAL A 79 -5.74 -0.12 -3.80
C VAL A 79 -5.04 -1.40 -3.39
N TYR A 80 -4.80 -2.26 -4.35
CA TYR A 80 -3.96 -3.43 -4.17
C TYR A 80 -2.65 -3.16 -4.90
N MET A 81 -1.54 -3.48 -4.28
CA MET A 81 -0.22 -3.23 -4.85
C MET A 81 0.51 -4.53 -5.15
N ASP A 82 1.09 -4.61 -6.34
CA ASP A 82 1.96 -5.69 -6.76
C ASP A 82 3.31 -5.06 -7.09
N LEU A 83 4.37 -5.53 -6.50
CA LEU A 83 5.68 -4.95 -6.75
C LEU A 83 6.71 -6.03 -7.03
N SER A 84 7.74 -5.66 -7.76
CA SER A 84 8.83 -6.56 -8.11
C SER A 84 10.13 -5.77 -8.09
N ASN A 85 11.11 -6.28 -7.37
CA ASN A 85 12.43 -5.65 -7.24
C ASN A 85 12.36 -4.21 -6.75
N VAL A 86 11.50 -3.98 -5.79
CA VAL A 86 11.34 -2.68 -5.13
C VAL A 86 11.39 -2.95 -3.63
N THR A 87 12.19 -2.18 -2.92
CA THR A 87 12.37 -2.39 -1.49
C THR A 87 11.15 -2.00 -0.68
N SER A 88 10.59 -0.86 -0.99
CA SER A 88 9.41 -0.37 -0.26
C SER A 88 8.64 0.63 -1.11
N VAL A 89 7.37 0.76 -0.82
CA VAL A 89 6.50 1.71 -1.50
C VAL A 89 5.63 2.40 -0.45
N THR A 90 5.58 3.71 -0.52
CA THR A 90 4.69 4.51 0.31
C THR A 90 3.71 5.22 -0.61
N LEU A 91 2.43 5.07 -0.34
CA LEU A 91 1.40 5.80 -1.05
C LEU A 91 0.88 6.91 -0.16
N PHE A 92 0.70 8.10 -0.76
CA PHE A 92 0.06 9.22 -0.10
C PHE A 92 -1.30 9.39 -0.73
N PHE A 93 -2.34 9.40 0.07
CA PHE A 93 -3.70 9.30 -0.46
C PHE A 93 -4.72 10.05 0.38
N TYR A 94 -5.88 10.27 -0.23
CA TYR A 94 -7.04 10.84 0.42
C TYR A 94 -8.19 9.85 0.33
N GLY A 95 -9.02 9.83 1.35
CA GLY A 95 -10.16 8.93 1.40
C GLY A 95 -9.70 7.52 1.70
N GLY A 96 -10.62 6.59 1.72
CA GLY A 96 -10.29 5.21 1.99
C GLY A 96 -9.80 4.98 3.41
N ALA A 97 -9.49 3.74 3.69
CA ALA A 97 -8.95 3.34 4.98
C ALA A 97 -7.71 2.50 4.76
N ARG A 98 -6.63 2.89 5.39
CA ARG A 98 -5.39 2.15 5.31
C ARG A 98 -5.59 0.74 5.87
N VAL A 99 -5.13 -0.25 5.12
CA VAL A 99 -5.16 -1.62 5.59
C VAL A 99 -3.90 -1.86 6.39
N ASP A 100 -4.05 -2.12 7.66
CA ASP A 100 -2.90 -2.35 8.50
C ASP A 100 -2.30 -3.72 8.21
N VAL A 101 -1.06 -3.89 8.59
CA VAL A 101 -0.41 -5.16 8.41
C VAL A 101 -1.19 -6.20 9.14
N ASP A 102 -1.52 -7.26 8.45
CA ASP A 102 -2.25 -8.32 9.04
C ASP A 102 -1.33 -9.09 9.95
N VAL A 103 -1.59 -9.04 11.22
CA VAL A 103 -0.80 -9.77 12.15
C VAL A 103 -1.45 -11.09 12.32
N SER A 104 -0.95 -12.08 11.64
CA SER A 104 -1.52 -13.33 11.69
C SER A 104 -0.94 -14.01 12.85
N VAL A 105 -1.69 -14.27 13.81
CA VAL A 105 -1.22 -15.01 14.93
C VAL A 105 -1.41 -16.47 14.62
N THR A 106 -0.33 -17.14 14.46
CA THR A 106 -0.40 -18.50 14.18
C THR A 106 -0.57 -19.18 15.46
N THR A 107 -1.59 -19.91 15.58
CA THR A 107 -1.80 -20.59 16.81
C THR A 107 -1.34 -22.00 16.78
N SER A 108 -0.59 -22.36 15.83
CA SER A 108 -0.14 -23.69 15.73
C SER A 108 0.66 -23.96 16.94
N GLY A 109 0.32 -24.83 17.68
CA GLY A 109 1.02 -25.17 18.83
C GLY A 109 0.56 -24.38 20.03
N VAL A 110 -0.30 -23.54 19.87
CA VAL A 110 -0.71 -22.79 20.90
C VAL A 110 -2.06 -23.02 21.02
N SER A 111 -2.50 -23.68 21.84
CA SER A 111 -3.73 -24.03 21.85
C SER A 111 -4.55 -22.91 21.87
N GLY A 112 -4.91 -22.54 21.01
CA GLY A 112 -5.91 -21.72 20.79
C GLY A 112 -6.08 -20.50 21.41
N THR A 113 -5.46 -20.02 22.03
CA THR A 113 -5.78 -19.03 22.58
C THR A 113 -5.25 -17.97 22.31
N ALA A 114 -5.11 -17.53 21.59
CA ALA A 114 -4.54 -16.55 21.28
C ALA A 114 -5.21 -15.50 21.37
N SER A 115 -5.43 -15.00 22.08
CA SER A 115 -6.11 -14.06 22.02
C SER A 115 -5.41 -13.01 22.02
N ILE A 116 -5.42 -12.43 21.52
CA ILE A 116 -4.75 -11.44 21.38
C ILE A 116 -5.29 -10.33 21.41
N LYS A 117 -5.60 -10.01 22.03
CA LYS A 117 -5.91 -9.09 22.01
C LYS A 117 -5.63 -8.19 21.65
N PRO A 118 -5.76 -8.16 21.38
CA PRO A 118 -5.46 -7.42 20.73
C PRO A 118 -5.05 -6.90 20.66
N VAL A 119 -4.93 -7.04 20.85
CA VAL A 119 -4.23 -6.52 20.49
C VAL A 119 -4.08 -6.00 20.08
N SER A 120 -4.32 -5.86 20.38
CA SER A 120 -4.04 -5.37 19.89
C SER A 120 -3.56 -5.14 19.64
N VAL A 121 -3.70 -5.35 20.03
CA VAL A 121 -3.12 -5.13 19.53
C VAL A 121 -2.94 -4.78 19.08
N THR A 122 -3.04 -4.65 19.31
CA THR A 122 -2.78 -4.45 18.78
C THR A 122 -2.56 -4.30 18.42
N ILE A 123 -2.66 -4.49 18.93
CA ILE A 123 -2.46 -4.47 18.41
C ILE A 123 -2.49 -4.10 18.08
N ALA A 124 -2.61 -4.07 18.37
CA ALA A 124 -2.50 -3.80 17.87
C ALA A 124 -2.56 -3.61 17.69
#